data_6905d5360ccd60dcc50d16cd0ecad6de
#
_entry.id   6905d5360ccd60dcc50d16cd0ecad6de
#
_cell.length_a   1.000
_cell.length_b   1.000
_cell.length_c   1.000
_cell.angle_alpha   90.00
_cell.angle_beta   90.00
_cell.angle_gamma   90.00
#
_symmetry.space_group_name_H-M   'P 1'
#
loop_
_entity.id
_entity.type
_entity.pdbx_description
1 polymer ?
#
loop_
_entity_poly.entity_id
_entity_poly.type
_entity_poly.pdbx_seq_one_letter_code
_entity_poly.pdbx_strand_id
1 'polypeptide(L)'
;YYFNYDLMKQINGDKQMTDVWHLPAIARWEKSCGKHPTQKPLALLARIIMASTQPGEWVLDPFCGSSTTGIAANLLDRRYLGIDQEQKYLEISKNRQAELENQQTYQMYRSKIKDIQVMDSLYPSMVKEDSDITYGDLPF
;
A
#
# COMPACT_ATOMS: atom_id res chain seq x y z
N TYR A 1 2.91 -11.30 -18.38
CA TYR A 1 2.89 -10.42 -17.19
C TYR A 1 1.60 -9.61 -17.13
N TYR A 2 1.22 -9.13 -15.95
CA TYR A 2 0.02 -8.33 -15.73
C TYR A 2 0.37 -6.84 -15.64
N PHE A 3 -0.41 -6.00 -16.31
CA PHE A 3 -0.39 -4.55 -16.16
C PHE A 3 -1.81 -4.01 -16.24
N ASN A 4 -2.25 -3.31 -15.20
CA ASN A 4 -3.60 -2.77 -15.10
C ASN A 4 -3.72 -1.44 -15.87
N TYR A 5 -3.76 -1.56 -17.20
CA TYR A 5 -3.79 -0.42 -18.11
C TYR A 5 -5.02 0.50 -17.85
N ASP A 6 -6.20 -0.11 -17.69
CA ASP A 6 -7.44 0.65 -17.56
C ASP A 6 -7.46 1.47 -16.28
N LEU A 7 -7.11 0.86 -15.13
CA LEU A 7 -7.02 1.58 -13.87
C LEU A 7 -5.96 2.70 -13.92
N MET A 8 -4.79 2.41 -14.49
CA MET A 8 -3.72 3.42 -14.60
C MET A 8 -4.15 4.60 -15.48
N LYS A 9 -4.89 4.35 -16.55
CA LYS A 9 -5.45 5.38 -17.40
C LYS A 9 -6.49 6.24 -16.64
N GLN A 10 -7.40 5.60 -15.92
CA GLN A 10 -8.44 6.28 -15.12
C GLN A 10 -7.81 7.15 -14.01
N ILE A 11 -6.81 6.65 -13.29
CA ILE A 11 -6.05 7.40 -12.27
C ILE A 11 -5.38 8.63 -12.89
N ASN A 12 -4.96 8.55 -14.16
CA ASN A 12 -4.30 9.64 -14.88
C ASN A 12 -5.29 10.52 -15.70
N GLY A 13 -6.56 10.58 -15.29
CA GLY A 13 -7.57 11.42 -15.93
C GLY A 13 -7.91 10.99 -17.38
N ASP A 14 -8.08 9.70 -17.58
CA ASP A 14 -8.37 9.03 -18.86
C ASP A 14 -7.30 9.16 -19.92
N LYS A 15 -6.08 9.53 -19.52
CA LYS A 15 -4.91 9.59 -20.38
C LYS A 15 -3.93 8.47 -20.04
N GLN A 16 -3.21 7.98 -21.06
CA GLN A 16 -2.16 7.00 -20.83
C GLN A 16 -1.17 7.46 -19.77
N MET A 17 -0.86 6.59 -18.80
CA MET A 17 0.17 6.87 -17.79
C MET A 17 1.54 6.97 -18.46
N THR A 18 2.29 8.01 -18.10
CA THR A 18 3.66 8.22 -18.59
C THR A 18 4.68 7.60 -17.62
N ASP A 19 5.94 7.65 -17.99
CA ASP A 19 7.08 7.21 -17.19
C ASP A 19 7.54 8.25 -16.14
N VAL A 20 7.03 9.47 -16.22
CA VAL A 20 7.29 10.54 -15.25
C VAL A 20 6.06 10.72 -14.34
N TRP A 21 6.24 10.49 -13.03
CA TRP A 21 5.19 10.61 -12.02
C TRP A 21 5.49 11.72 -11.04
N HIS A 22 4.55 12.64 -10.90
CA HIS A 22 4.59 13.67 -9.86
C HIS A 22 3.88 13.15 -8.62
N LEU A 23 4.66 12.80 -7.59
CA LEU A 23 4.16 12.24 -6.34
C LEU A 23 4.62 13.09 -5.15
N PRO A 24 3.82 13.17 -4.08
CA PRO A 24 4.22 13.90 -2.88
C PRO A 24 5.43 13.23 -2.22
N ALA A 25 6.26 14.04 -1.56
CA ALA A 25 7.29 13.54 -0.67
C ALA A 25 6.66 12.83 0.54
N ILE A 26 7.48 12.03 1.25
CA ILE A 26 7.05 11.31 2.45
C ILE A 26 6.51 12.28 3.50
N ALA A 27 5.26 12.09 3.91
CA ALA A 27 4.61 12.90 4.92
C ALA A 27 5.00 12.46 6.35
N ARG A 28 4.70 13.32 7.34
CA ARG A 28 5.02 13.02 8.75
C ARG A 28 4.25 11.80 9.28
N TRP A 29 2.99 11.65 8.88
CA TRP A 29 2.14 10.51 9.28
C TRP A 29 2.66 9.15 8.77
N GLU A 30 3.45 9.14 7.70
CA GLU A 30 4.09 7.92 7.19
C GLU A 30 5.29 7.46 8.06
N LYS A 31 5.67 8.22 9.06
CA LYS A 31 6.84 8.01 9.94
C LYS A 31 6.46 7.84 11.41
N SER A 32 5.20 7.55 11.71
CA SER A 32 4.66 7.41 13.07
C SER A 32 5.43 6.40 13.93
N CYS A 33 5.78 5.26 13.37
CA CYS A 33 6.49 4.17 14.06
C CYS A 33 8.03 4.27 14.00
N GLY A 34 8.57 5.35 13.46
CA GLY A 34 10.03 5.52 13.34
C GLY A 34 10.47 5.96 11.95
N LYS A 35 11.79 6.19 11.81
CA LYS A 35 12.38 6.67 10.57
C LYS A 35 13.27 5.59 9.96
N HIS A 36 13.09 5.36 8.66
CA HIS A 36 14.05 4.65 7.85
C HIS A 36 14.75 5.66 6.91
N PRO A 37 16.09 5.66 6.78
CA PRO A 37 16.82 6.70 6.03
C PRO A 37 16.38 6.82 4.57
N THR A 38 16.02 5.71 3.95
CA THR A 38 15.65 5.64 2.53
C THR A 38 14.19 5.22 2.31
N GLN A 39 13.30 5.46 3.29
CA GLN A 39 11.88 5.18 3.14
C GLN A 39 11.33 5.80 1.86
N LYS A 40 10.48 5.07 1.14
CA LYS A 40 9.82 5.57 -0.07
C LYS A 40 8.42 6.11 0.26
N PRO A 41 7.89 7.06 -0.54
CA PRO A 41 6.51 7.52 -0.37
C PRO A 41 5.50 6.38 -0.56
N LEU A 42 4.51 6.30 0.30
CA LEU A 42 3.48 5.26 0.22
C LEU A 42 2.68 5.34 -1.08
N ALA A 43 2.42 6.55 -1.58
CA ALA A 43 1.74 6.78 -2.85
C ALA A 43 2.48 6.14 -4.05
N LEU A 44 3.82 6.11 -4.03
CA LEU A 44 4.61 5.45 -5.07
C LEU A 44 4.37 3.95 -5.09
N LEU A 45 4.48 3.31 -3.91
CA LEU A 45 4.32 1.85 -3.79
C LEU A 45 2.87 1.44 -4.07
N ALA A 46 1.88 2.22 -3.63
CA ALA A 46 0.48 1.97 -3.94
C ALA A 46 0.24 1.96 -5.46
N ARG A 47 0.77 2.94 -6.20
CA ARG A 47 0.65 3.00 -7.66
C ARG A 47 1.32 1.81 -8.35
N ILE A 48 2.53 1.44 -7.95
CA ILE A 48 3.26 0.30 -8.51
C ILE A 48 2.46 -0.99 -8.30
N ILE A 49 1.95 -1.22 -7.08
CA ILE A 49 1.18 -2.42 -6.73
C ILE A 49 -0.14 -2.46 -7.52
N MET A 50 -0.88 -1.36 -7.61
CA MET A 50 -2.11 -1.29 -8.41
C MET A 50 -1.86 -1.55 -9.89
N ALA A 51 -0.72 -1.09 -10.42
CA ALA A 51 -0.37 -1.28 -11.82
C ALA A 51 0.01 -2.72 -12.15
N SER A 52 0.63 -3.46 -11.23
CA SER A 52 1.32 -4.72 -11.52
C SER A 52 0.73 -5.96 -10.88
N THR A 53 -0.29 -5.81 -10.01
CA THR A 53 -0.90 -6.93 -9.27
C THR A 53 -2.42 -6.80 -9.18
N GLN A 54 -3.07 -7.94 -8.90
CA GLN A 54 -4.50 -8.01 -8.58
C GLN A 54 -4.72 -8.22 -7.08
N PRO A 55 -5.90 -7.87 -6.50
CA PRO A 55 -6.25 -8.22 -5.13
C PRO A 55 -6.05 -9.72 -4.85
N GLY A 56 -5.51 -10.05 -3.68
CA GLY A 56 -5.21 -11.43 -3.27
C GLY A 56 -3.88 -11.99 -3.79
N GLU A 57 -3.19 -11.33 -4.71
CA GLU A 57 -1.86 -11.76 -5.17
C GLU A 57 -0.75 -11.45 -4.16
N TRP A 58 0.38 -12.14 -4.30
CA TRP A 58 1.54 -11.97 -3.45
C TRP A 58 2.47 -10.85 -3.96
N VAL A 59 2.93 -10.03 -3.03
CA VAL A 59 4.00 -9.04 -3.22
C VAL A 59 5.19 -9.44 -2.36
N LEU A 60 6.34 -9.64 -2.99
CA LEU A 60 7.61 -9.93 -2.31
C LEU A 60 8.50 -8.68 -2.34
N ASP A 61 9.01 -8.30 -1.18
CA ASP A 61 10.04 -7.26 -1.05
C ASP A 61 11.25 -7.82 -0.26
N PRO A 62 12.32 -8.23 -0.95
CA PRO A 62 13.50 -8.82 -0.30
C PRO A 62 14.40 -7.82 0.42
N PHE A 63 14.07 -6.53 0.39
CA PHE A 63 14.79 -5.44 1.06
C PHE A 63 13.81 -4.46 1.69
N CYS A 64 12.91 -4.97 2.52
CA CYS A 64 11.69 -4.28 2.89
C CYS A 64 11.88 -3.03 3.77
N GLY A 65 13.02 -2.90 4.47
CA GLY A 65 13.27 -1.77 5.37
C GLY A 65 12.12 -1.57 6.36
N SER A 66 11.52 -0.38 6.35
CA SER A 66 10.34 -0.06 7.17
C SER A 66 9.01 -0.54 6.55
N SER A 67 9.06 -1.40 5.54
CA SER A 67 7.89 -2.07 4.93
C SER A 67 6.84 -1.16 4.29
N THR A 68 7.25 -0.10 3.62
CA THR A 68 6.29 0.75 2.87
C THR A 68 5.57 -0.05 1.79
N THR A 69 6.25 -0.99 1.14
CA THR A 69 5.65 -1.95 0.21
C THR A 69 4.56 -2.79 0.88
N GLY A 70 4.82 -3.28 2.11
CA GLY A 70 3.86 -4.08 2.86
C GLY A 70 2.63 -3.29 3.30
N ILE A 71 2.81 -2.04 3.71
CA ILE A 71 1.68 -1.14 4.01
C ILE A 71 0.82 -0.93 2.77
N ALA A 72 1.44 -0.61 1.61
CA ALA A 72 0.71 -0.44 0.36
C ALA A 72 -0.01 -1.72 -0.07
N ALA A 73 0.63 -2.89 0.06
CA ALA A 73 0.02 -4.18 -0.24
C ALA A 73 -1.22 -4.45 0.63
N ASN A 74 -1.11 -4.22 1.95
CA ASN A 74 -2.21 -4.37 2.89
C ASN A 74 -3.40 -3.46 2.55
N LEU A 75 -3.14 -2.17 2.31
CA LEU A 75 -4.17 -1.19 1.92
C LEU A 75 -4.90 -1.55 0.61
N LEU A 76 -4.31 -2.39 -0.20
CA LEU A 76 -4.80 -2.79 -1.52
C LEU A 76 -5.23 -4.26 -1.58
N ASP A 77 -5.39 -4.93 -0.45
CA ASP A 77 -5.79 -6.35 -0.34
C ASP A 77 -4.84 -7.33 -1.05
N ARG A 78 -3.54 -7.03 -1.06
CA ARG A 78 -2.51 -7.97 -1.52
C ARG A 78 -1.87 -8.66 -0.33
N ARG A 79 -1.43 -9.91 -0.54
CA ARG A 79 -0.60 -10.64 0.40
C ARG A 79 0.83 -10.10 0.33
N TYR A 80 1.54 -10.12 1.44
CA TYR A 80 2.86 -9.52 1.49
C TYR A 80 3.87 -10.42 2.20
N LEU A 81 5.09 -10.48 1.65
CA LEU A 81 6.25 -11.06 2.30
C LEU A 81 7.43 -10.08 2.19
N GLY A 82 7.87 -9.57 3.32
CA GLY A 82 9.04 -8.69 3.42
C GLY A 82 10.22 -9.39 4.08
N ILE A 83 11.41 -9.14 3.58
CA ILE A 83 12.67 -9.64 4.13
C ILE A 83 13.58 -8.44 4.38
N ASP A 84 14.23 -8.40 5.55
CA ASP A 84 15.29 -7.46 5.86
C ASP A 84 16.29 -8.12 6.81
N GLN A 85 17.56 -7.77 6.72
CA GLN A 85 18.60 -8.30 7.60
C GLN A 85 18.75 -7.50 8.91
N GLU A 86 18.18 -6.29 8.97
CA GLU A 86 18.28 -5.41 10.12
C GLU A 86 17.05 -5.54 11.03
N GLN A 87 17.24 -6.14 12.20
CA GLN A 87 16.18 -6.40 13.18
C GLN A 87 15.39 -5.13 13.54
N LYS A 88 16.05 -3.99 13.69
CA LYS A 88 15.40 -2.70 14.00
C LYS A 88 14.39 -2.27 12.95
N TYR A 89 14.62 -2.57 11.67
CA TYR A 89 13.69 -2.23 10.59
C TYR A 89 12.52 -3.21 10.55
N LEU A 90 12.76 -4.47 10.86
CA LEU A 90 11.69 -5.46 11.01
C LEU A 90 10.74 -5.08 12.17
N GLU A 91 11.25 -4.51 13.26
CA GLU A 91 10.42 -4.01 14.37
C GLU A 91 9.57 -2.81 13.93
N ILE A 92 10.15 -1.84 13.21
CA ILE A 92 9.40 -0.72 12.61
C ILE A 92 8.32 -1.26 11.66
N SER A 93 8.67 -2.22 10.81
CA SER A 93 7.77 -2.88 9.88
C SER A 93 6.56 -3.50 10.59
N LYS A 94 6.80 -4.30 11.65
CA LYS A 94 5.74 -4.93 12.46
C LYS A 94 4.83 -3.88 13.10
N ASN A 95 5.40 -2.84 13.69
CA ASN A 95 4.62 -1.78 14.33
C ASN A 95 3.74 -1.03 13.32
N ARG A 96 4.25 -0.73 12.13
CA ARG A 96 3.47 -0.12 11.05
C ARG A 96 2.34 -1.01 10.57
N GLN A 97 2.57 -2.32 10.43
CA GLN A 97 1.51 -3.27 10.08
C GLN A 97 0.44 -3.33 11.17
N ALA A 98 0.84 -3.37 12.45
CA ALA A 98 -0.09 -3.39 13.57
C ALA A 98 -0.96 -2.11 13.66
N GLU A 99 -0.45 -0.95 13.24
CA GLU A 99 -1.26 0.28 13.16
C GLU A 99 -2.47 0.12 12.23
N LEU A 100 -2.35 -0.68 11.17
CA LEU A 100 -3.44 -0.89 10.21
C LEU A 100 -4.54 -1.83 10.74
N GLU A 101 -4.34 -2.52 11.86
CA GLU A 101 -5.39 -3.28 12.55
C GLU A 101 -6.47 -2.35 13.12
N ASN A 102 -6.11 -1.09 13.40
CA ASN A 102 -7.06 -0.06 13.78
C ASN A 102 -7.79 0.47 12.53
N GLN A 103 -9.10 0.28 12.48
CA GLN A 103 -9.93 0.66 11.33
C GLN A 103 -9.85 2.15 11.01
N GLN A 104 -9.81 3.02 12.00
CA GLN A 104 -9.69 4.47 11.79
C GLN A 104 -8.35 4.83 11.15
N THR A 105 -7.27 4.20 11.61
CA THR A 105 -5.93 4.36 11.03
C THR A 105 -5.89 3.83 9.59
N TYR A 106 -6.45 2.65 9.35
CA TYR A 106 -6.55 2.07 8.02
C TYR A 106 -7.28 3.01 7.03
N GLN A 107 -8.44 3.53 7.41
CA GLN A 107 -9.20 4.47 6.58
C GLN A 107 -8.47 5.80 6.40
N MET A 108 -7.79 6.29 7.42
CA MET A 108 -6.98 7.50 7.34
C MET A 108 -5.84 7.34 6.32
N TYR A 109 -5.12 6.21 6.33
CA TYR A 109 -4.08 5.93 5.33
C TYR A 109 -4.65 5.90 3.91
N ARG A 110 -5.77 5.19 3.68
CA ARG A 110 -6.44 5.15 2.37
C ARG A 110 -6.84 6.54 1.89
N SER A 111 -7.41 7.37 2.78
CA SER A 111 -7.87 8.73 2.46
C SER A 111 -6.73 9.71 2.10
N LYS A 112 -5.49 9.40 2.44
CA LYS A 112 -4.31 10.23 2.13
C LYS A 112 -3.67 9.91 0.77
N ILE A 113 -4.05 8.80 0.14
CA ILE A 113 -3.46 8.35 -1.14
C ILE A 113 -4.46 8.61 -2.25
N LYS A 114 -4.19 9.62 -3.07
CA LYS A 114 -5.08 10.06 -4.15
C LYS A 114 -5.48 8.91 -5.09
N ASP A 115 -4.54 8.06 -5.48
CA ASP A 115 -4.81 6.96 -6.41
C ASP A 115 -5.78 5.93 -5.83
N ILE A 116 -5.68 5.66 -4.52
CA ILE A 116 -6.64 4.78 -3.81
C ILE A 116 -8.02 5.44 -3.79
N GLN A 117 -8.12 6.73 -3.51
CA GLN A 117 -9.40 7.44 -3.53
C GLN A 117 -10.08 7.39 -4.91
N VAL A 118 -9.31 7.55 -5.98
CA VAL A 118 -9.83 7.42 -7.35
C VAL A 118 -10.31 5.99 -7.59
N MET A 119 -9.51 4.99 -7.25
CA MET A 119 -9.89 3.58 -7.37
C MET A 119 -11.19 3.27 -6.59
N ASP A 120 -11.29 3.71 -5.34
CA ASP A 120 -12.47 3.50 -4.50
C ASP A 120 -13.72 4.16 -5.09
N SER A 121 -13.58 5.33 -5.70
CA SER A 121 -14.69 6.02 -6.37
C SER A 121 -15.18 5.30 -7.64
N LEU A 122 -14.27 4.63 -8.35
CA LEU A 122 -14.57 3.89 -9.57
C LEU A 122 -15.17 2.50 -9.27
N TYR A 123 -14.75 1.88 -8.17
CA TYR A 123 -15.12 0.52 -7.78
C TYR A 123 -15.64 0.46 -6.33
N PRO A 124 -16.79 1.07 -6.01
CA PRO A 124 -17.31 1.12 -4.64
C PRO A 124 -17.52 -0.25 -3.99
N SER A 125 -17.82 -1.28 -4.81
CA SER A 125 -18.00 -2.66 -4.35
C SER A 125 -16.73 -3.35 -3.85
N MET A 126 -15.56 -2.77 -4.12
CA MET A 126 -14.25 -3.25 -3.61
C MET A 126 -13.87 -2.63 -2.27
N VAL A 127 -14.61 -1.63 -1.81
CA VAL A 127 -14.43 -1.05 -0.48
C VAL A 127 -15.09 -2.00 0.52
N LYS A 128 -14.27 -2.67 1.34
CA LYS A 128 -14.78 -3.55 2.40
C LYS A 128 -15.61 -2.74 3.40
N GLU A 129 -16.86 -3.15 3.60
CA GLU A 129 -17.66 -2.66 4.73
C GLU A 129 -17.07 -3.20 6.05
N ASP A 130 -17.21 -2.42 7.13
CA ASP A 130 -16.58 -2.61 8.45
C ASP A 130 -16.80 -3.99 9.12
N SER A 131 -17.61 -4.89 8.54
CA SER A 131 -18.06 -6.13 9.18
C SER A 131 -17.27 -7.40 8.82
N ASP A 132 -16.39 -7.39 7.80
CA ASP A 132 -15.84 -8.63 7.22
C ASP A 132 -14.32 -8.82 7.35
N ILE A 133 -13.62 -8.00 8.14
CA ILE A 133 -12.18 -8.15 8.31
C ILE A 133 -11.89 -8.97 9.57
N THR A 134 -11.94 -10.29 9.47
CA THR A 134 -11.31 -11.20 10.44
C THR A 134 -9.87 -11.49 10.01
N TYR A 135 -8.91 -10.84 10.65
CA TYR A 135 -7.46 -11.04 10.43
C TYR A 135 -6.93 -12.37 10.99
N GLY A 136 -7.82 -13.36 11.26
CA GLY A 136 -7.47 -14.60 11.94
C GLY A 136 -6.81 -15.71 11.10
N ASP A 137 -6.79 -15.61 9.77
CA ASP A 137 -6.46 -16.74 8.89
C ASP A 137 -5.30 -16.49 7.92
N LEU A 138 -4.33 -15.64 8.27
CA LEU A 138 -3.11 -15.51 7.47
C LEU A 138 -2.08 -16.54 7.96
N PRO A 139 -1.73 -17.56 7.15
CA PRO A 139 -0.59 -18.42 7.46
C PRO A 139 0.69 -17.59 7.34
N PHE A 140 1.46 -17.56 8.42
CA PHE A 140 2.81 -17.01 8.46
C PHE A 140 3.77 -17.94 7.72
#